data_35a62c3b970221ceb61e2009054c8fe8
#
_entry.id   35a62c3b970221ceb61e2009054c8fe8
#
_cell.length_a   1.000
_cell.length_b   1.000
_cell.length_c   1.000
_cell.angle_alpha   90.00
_cell.angle_beta   90.00
_cell.angle_gamma   90.00
#
_symmetry.space_group_name_H-M   'P 1'
#
loop_
_entity.id
_entity.type
_entity.pdbx_description
1 polymer ?
#
loop_
_entity_poly.entity_id
_entity_poly.type
_entity_poly.pdbx_seq_one_letter_code
_entity_poly.pdbx_strand_id
1 'polypeptide(L)'
;MLTLEQAIAKMTSVPAANLRLAGRGMIKPGNWADVTIFDYARIDDVATFENPIQLPVGIEHVIVNGTPTMLARKRTPARPGKVLRGPGARAA
;
A
#
# COMPACT_ATOMS: atom_id res chain seq x y z
N MET A 1 -15.05 1.12 18.11
CA MET A 1 -14.66 0.28 16.95
C MET A 1 -14.52 1.15 15.71
N LEU A 2 -13.52 0.90 14.89
CA LEU A 2 -13.29 1.69 13.68
C LEU A 2 -14.18 1.21 12.55
N THR A 3 -14.65 2.14 11.72
CA THR A 3 -15.24 1.79 10.42
C THR A 3 -14.13 1.31 9.48
N LEU A 4 -14.49 0.68 8.36
CA LEU A 4 -13.51 0.30 7.34
C LEU A 4 -12.75 1.52 6.83
N GLU A 5 -13.45 2.61 6.56
CA GLU A 5 -12.86 3.86 6.07
C GLU A 5 -11.87 4.44 7.07
N GLN A 6 -12.19 4.42 8.36
CA GLN A 6 -11.30 4.90 9.41
C GLN A 6 -10.05 4.02 9.53
N ALA A 7 -10.21 2.70 9.45
CA ALA A 7 -9.08 1.78 9.49
C ALA A 7 -8.13 2.00 8.31
N ILE A 8 -8.67 2.14 7.11
CA ILE A 8 -7.87 2.42 5.92
C ILE A 8 -7.14 3.77 6.07
N ALA A 9 -7.82 4.82 6.52
CA ALA A 9 -7.20 6.13 6.72
C ALA A 9 -6.05 6.06 7.72
N LYS A 10 -6.19 5.29 8.80
CA LYS A 10 -5.12 5.12 9.79
C LYS A 10 -3.90 4.39 9.26
N MET A 11 -4.03 3.64 8.19
CA MET A 11 -2.92 2.93 7.55
C MET A 11 -2.31 3.70 6.38
N THR A 12 -2.99 4.71 5.87
CA THR A 12 -2.60 5.38 4.61
C THR A 12 -2.49 6.90 4.75
N SER A 13 -3.62 7.60 4.79
CA SER A 13 -3.62 9.07 4.75
C SER A 13 -3.07 9.70 6.04
N VAL A 14 -3.35 9.12 7.20
CA VAL A 14 -2.87 9.65 8.48
C VAL A 14 -1.35 9.54 8.59
N PRO A 15 -0.71 8.36 8.38
CA PRO A 15 0.76 8.29 8.40
C PRO A 15 1.41 9.14 7.32
N ALA A 16 0.83 9.20 6.12
CA ALA A 16 1.37 10.03 5.05
C ALA A 16 1.37 11.50 5.42
N ALA A 17 0.29 11.99 6.05
CA ALA A 17 0.21 13.36 6.53
C ALA A 17 1.23 13.63 7.65
N ASN A 18 1.38 12.70 8.59
CA ASN A 18 2.34 12.83 9.69
C ASN A 18 3.78 12.89 9.20
N LEU A 19 4.11 12.13 8.17
CA LEU A 19 5.44 12.11 7.56
C LEU A 19 5.58 13.16 6.46
N ARG A 20 4.54 13.93 6.17
CA ARG A 20 4.49 14.95 5.12
C ARG A 20 4.87 14.42 3.75
N LEU A 21 4.34 13.24 3.40
CA LEU A 21 4.54 12.64 2.09
C LEU A 21 3.54 13.25 1.11
N ALA A 22 3.98 14.23 0.34
CA ALA A 22 3.12 14.91 -0.61
C ALA A 22 2.72 13.98 -1.77
N GLY A 23 1.44 13.98 -2.12
CA GLY A 23 0.93 13.22 -3.25
C GLY A 23 0.76 11.74 -3.01
N ARG A 24 0.81 11.29 -1.75
CA ARG A 24 0.67 9.89 -1.38
C ARG A 24 -0.31 9.70 -0.23
N GLY A 25 -0.82 8.48 -0.07
CA GLY A 25 -1.72 8.12 1.02
C GLY A 25 -3.19 8.34 0.73
N MET A 26 -3.53 8.91 -0.41
CA MET A 26 -4.91 9.17 -0.83
C MET A 26 -5.06 8.93 -2.33
N ILE A 27 -6.21 8.46 -2.75
CA ILE A 27 -6.56 8.32 -4.17
C ILE A 27 -7.23 9.63 -4.59
N LYS A 28 -6.50 10.47 -5.31
CA LYS A 28 -7.06 11.69 -5.90
C LYS A 28 -6.24 12.12 -7.10
N PRO A 29 -6.82 12.93 -8.01
CA PRO A 29 -6.09 13.42 -9.20
C PRO A 29 -4.81 14.14 -8.81
N GLY A 30 -3.73 13.86 -9.54
CA GLY A 30 -2.42 14.44 -9.30
C GLY A 30 -1.56 13.71 -8.30
N ASN A 31 -2.11 12.76 -7.54
CA ASN A 31 -1.33 11.95 -6.60
C ASN A 31 -0.68 10.76 -7.31
N TRP A 32 0.38 10.24 -6.67
CA TRP A 32 1.03 9.02 -7.15
C TRP A 32 0.08 7.83 -7.09
N ALA A 33 0.14 6.97 -8.08
CA ALA A 33 -0.72 5.79 -8.14
C ALA A 33 -0.10 4.64 -7.34
N ASP A 34 -0.24 4.71 -6.02
CA ASP A 34 0.09 3.64 -5.10
C ASP A 34 -1.22 3.07 -4.59
N VAL A 35 -1.68 1.97 -5.19
CA VAL A 35 -3.04 1.45 -4.98
C VAL A 35 -2.98 -0.04 -4.69
N THR A 36 -3.69 -0.46 -3.66
CA THR A 36 -3.92 -1.87 -3.36
C THR A 36 -5.39 -2.18 -3.55
N ILE A 37 -5.69 -3.18 -4.38
CA ILE A 37 -7.05 -3.66 -4.60
C ILE A 37 -7.19 -4.99 -3.88
N PHE A 38 -8.12 -5.05 -2.93
CA PHE A 38 -8.31 -6.24 -2.11
C PHE A 38 -9.79 -6.61 -1.98
N ASP A 39 -10.04 -7.87 -1.69
CA ASP A 39 -11.38 -8.38 -1.39
C ASP A 39 -11.58 -8.31 0.12
N TYR A 40 -12.40 -7.36 0.58
CA TYR A 40 -12.63 -7.13 2.01
C TYR A 40 -13.17 -8.37 2.73
N ALA A 41 -13.98 -9.16 2.05
CA ALA A 41 -14.57 -10.36 2.65
C ALA A 41 -13.56 -11.51 2.81
N ARG A 42 -12.45 -11.48 2.07
CA ARG A 42 -11.48 -12.58 2.03
C ARG A 42 -10.10 -12.21 2.54
N ILE A 43 -9.81 -10.91 2.73
CA ILE A 43 -8.48 -10.46 3.14
C ILE A 43 -8.14 -11.01 4.53
N ASP A 44 -6.98 -11.63 4.65
CA ASP A 44 -6.51 -12.20 5.91
C ASP A 44 -5.00 -12.40 5.87
N ASP A 45 -4.39 -12.33 7.04
CA ASP A 45 -3.02 -12.74 7.26
C ASP A 45 -3.04 -14.18 7.78
N VAL A 46 -2.57 -15.11 6.96
CA VAL A 46 -2.59 -16.54 7.28
C VAL A 46 -1.30 -17.01 7.94
N ALA A 47 -0.34 -16.13 8.22
CA ALA A 47 0.89 -16.48 8.89
C ALA A 47 0.62 -16.92 10.34
N THR A 48 1.33 -17.94 10.80
CA THR A 48 1.22 -18.47 12.16
C THR A 48 2.60 -18.60 12.78
N PHE A 49 2.66 -18.91 14.09
CA PHE A 49 3.95 -19.19 14.74
C PHE A 49 4.63 -20.42 14.16
N GLU A 50 3.86 -21.42 13.76
CA GLU A 50 4.39 -22.67 13.17
C GLU A 50 4.82 -22.45 11.72
N ASN A 51 4.15 -21.54 11.00
CA ASN A 51 4.42 -21.27 9.59
C ASN A 51 4.31 -19.77 9.32
N PRO A 52 5.30 -18.97 9.75
CA PRO A 52 5.22 -17.51 9.66
C PRO A 52 5.45 -16.96 8.25
N ILE A 53 6.04 -17.74 7.35
CA ILE A 53 6.36 -17.27 5.98
C ILE A 53 5.22 -17.69 5.07
N GLN A 54 4.15 -16.90 5.08
CA GLN A 54 3.00 -17.09 4.20
C GLN A 54 2.55 -15.75 3.65
N LEU A 55 2.14 -15.72 2.38
CA LEU A 55 1.57 -14.53 1.78
C LEU A 55 0.13 -14.34 2.27
N PRO A 56 -0.31 -13.10 2.49
CA PRO A 56 -1.71 -12.85 2.85
C PRO A 56 -2.64 -13.25 1.71
N VAL A 57 -3.89 -13.54 2.05
CA VAL A 57 -4.94 -13.84 1.07
C VAL A 57 -5.85 -12.63 0.89
N GLY A 58 -6.55 -12.56 -0.24
CA GLY A 58 -7.54 -11.51 -0.51
C GLY A 58 -6.99 -10.25 -1.15
N ILE A 59 -5.68 -10.17 -1.42
CA ILE A 59 -5.09 -9.05 -2.16
C ILE A 59 -5.04 -9.42 -3.63
N GLU A 60 -5.76 -8.68 -4.46
CA GLU A 60 -5.92 -8.99 -5.89
C GLU A 60 -4.87 -8.28 -6.75
N HIS A 61 -4.65 -6.99 -6.53
CA HIS A 61 -3.74 -6.18 -7.32
C HIS A 61 -2.99 -5.22 -6.42
N VAL A 62 -1.72 -4.97 -6.74
CA VAL A 62 -0.90 -3.95 -6.07
C VAL A 62 -0.21 -3.12 -7.15
N ILE A 63 -0.41 -1.81 -7.09
CA ILE A 63 0.16 -0.84 -8.03
C ILE A 63 1.07 0.10 -7.24
N VAL A 64 2.32 0.21 -7.64
CA VAL A 64 3.30 1.11 -7.01
C VAL A 64 3.82 2.08 -8.07
N ASN A 65 3.71 3.39 -7.80
CA ASN A 65 4.11 4.45 -8.73
C ASN A 65 3.53 4.26 -10.14
N GLY A 66 2.26 3.81 -10.21
CA GLY A 66 1.55 3.60 -11.46
C GLY A 66 1.85 2.29 -12.18
N THR A 67 2.74 1.45 -11.64
CA THR A 67 3.14 0.19 -12.28
C THR A 67 2.68 -0.99 -11.44
N PRO A 68 1.95 -1.95 -12.01
CA PRO A 68 1.52 -3.14 -11.26
C PRO A 68 2.71 -3.98 -10.79
N THR A 69 2.79 -4.23 -9.48
CA THR A 69 3.75 -5.16 -8.89
C THR A 69 3.11 -6.50 -8.60
N MET A 70 1.79 -6.51 -8.44
CA MET A 70 0.97 -7.72 -8.36
C MET A 70 -0.27 -7.50 -9.20
N LEU A 71 -0.57 -8.44 -10.07
CA LEU A 71 -1.72 -8.37 -10.97
C LEU A 71 -2.43 -9.71 -10.96
N ALA A 72 -3.73 -9.70 -10.67
CA ALA A 72 -4.54 -10.91 -10.54
C ALA A 72 -3.88 -11.94 -9.61
N ARG A 73 -3.41 -11.48 -8.44
CA ARG A 73 -2.79 -12.28 -7.38
C ARG A 73 -1.43 -12.88 -7.74
N LYS A 74 -0.81 -12.41 -8.82
CA LYS A 74 0.52 -12.88 -9.26
C LYS A 74 1.50 -11.72 -9.26
N ARG A 75 2.70 -11.97 -8.73
CA ARG A 75 3.75 -10.96 -8.74
C ARG A 75 4.23 -10.71 -10.17
N THR A 76 4.43 -9.43 -10.51
CA THR A 76 5.05 -9.04 -11.78
C THR A 76 6.57 -8.88 -11.59
N PRO A 77 7.36 -8.85 -12.68
CA PRO A 77 8.80 -8.60 -12.57
C PRO A 77 9.14 -7.13 -12.30
N ALA A 78 8.17 -6.21 -12.34
CA ALA A 78 8.41 -4.79 -12.18
C ALA A 78 8.85 -4.45 -10.75
N ARG A 79 9.76 -3.49 -10.64
CA ARG A 79 10.26 -2.97 -9.36
C ARG A 79 10.22 -1.44 -9.37
N PRO A 80 9.01 -0.83 -9.35
CA PRO A 80 8.84 0.62 -9.48
C PRO A 80 9.00 1.38 -8.18
N GLY A 81 9.24 0.69 -7.06
CA GLY A 81 9.39 1.32 -5.76
C GLY A 81 10.54 2.29 -5.71
N LYS A 82 10.40 3.36 -4.91
CA LYS A 82 11.41 4.40 -4.73
C LYS A 82 11.58 4.70 -3.26
N VAL A 83 12.78 5.09 -2.87
CA VAL A 83 13.03 5.64 -1.53
C VAL A 83 12.38 7.01 -1.46
N LEU A 84 11.46 7.20 -0.51
CA LEU A 84 10.80 8.48 -0.30
C LEU A 84 11.57 9.29 0.73
N ARG A 85 11.66 10.61 0.49
CA ARG A 85 12.30 11.53 1.40
C ARG A 85 11.31 12.57 1.86
N GLY A 86 11.39 12.95 3.13
CA GLY A 86 10.54 13.99 3.70
C GLY A 86 10.91 15.38 3.22
N PRO A 87 10.08 16.40 3.55
CA PRO A 87 10.28 17.76 3.06
C PRO A 87 11.61 18.39 3.46
N GLY A 88 12.25 17.93 4.53
CA GLY A 88 13.54 18.45 4.97
C GLY A 88 14.75 17.78 4.32
N ALA A 89 14.54 16.79 3.45
CA ALA A 89 15.63 16.08 2.80
C ALA A 89 16.25 16.94 1.71
N ARG A 90 17.58 16.91 1.61
CA ARG A 90 18.29 17.59 0.52
C ARG A 90 18.23 16.71 -0.73
N ALA A 91 18.13 17.36 -1.89
CA ALA A 91 18.29 16.67 -3.15
C ALA A 91 19.73 16.14 -3.24
N ALA A 92 19.85 14.88 -3.53
CA ALA A 92 21.16 14.24 -3.70
C ALA A 92 21.69 14.51 -5.12
#